data_0beb6f55159a2d2371aa4bcd9a0bfbd7
#
_entry.id   0beb6f55159a2d2371aa4bcd9a0bfbd7
#
_cell.length_a   1.000
_cell.length_b   1.000
_cell.length_c   1.000
_cell.angle_alpha   90.00
_cell.angle_beta   90.00
_cell.angle_gamma   90.00
#
_symmetry.space_group_name_H-M   'P 1'
#
loop_
_entity.id
_entity.type
_entity.pdbx_description
1 polymer ?
#
loop_
_entity_poly.entity_id
_entity_poly.type
_entity_poly.pdbx_seq_one_letter_code
_entity_poly.pdbx_strand_id
1 'polypeptide(L)'
;MASVQQGTPAETNGAASANTIGVENPATGDLITTIPVLGADQIRAMAGRAREAQPQWEAIGFDGRARVMRRAQKWMLDHADRVIESVVQETGKTHEDAQLADLGYTVSALGFWAKEAARYLADERVPSWNNPVAAGKKLIIRYAPVGLVGVIGPWNYPIANSFGDCIPALMAGNTVILKPSEVTPLSSLLMAEMMRECGLPEDVFQVATGDGTTGAALIAEVDCVMFTGSSRTGKAVMKAAAEALVPCYLELGGKDPMIVCADANLERAANAAAFYSMNNGGQVCISVERCYVDESIYDEFVQKVTDNVRGLRQGEPTGVGTVDVGAVIFPPQLDIIDEHVRDAVAKGAKVLTGGHPRPGPGRYFEPTVLVDVDHSMKCMQEETFGPTLPIMKIANAEEGVRLANDSNYGLQASVWTSDVEHGEALARRIQAGVVCVNDAQINYTALNLPMGGWKTSGMGTRHGSGGIRKYTKIQSLLITRRALKREPFMFPYTARQTRLLRAFFKLVYGRGKRD
;
A
#
# COMPACT_ATOMS: atom_id res chain seq x y z
N MET A 1 -40.96 60.96 -13.31
CA MET A 1 -41.36 60.35 -12.03
C MET A 1 -42.11 59.06 -12.39
N ALA A 2 -41.43 57.92 -12.35
CA ALA A 2 -42.04 56.63 -12.56
C ALA A 2 -41.51 55.73 -11.45
N SER A 3 -42.37 55.26 -10.58
CA SER A 3 -42.15 54.42 -9.45
C SER A 3 -41.90 52.97 -9.92
N VAL A 4 -40.72 52.42 -9.58
CA VAL A 4 -40.39 50.99 -9.77
C VAL A 4 -40.86 50.27 -8.50
N GLN A 5 -41.82 49.34 -8.66
CA GLN A 5 -42.21 48.40 -7.64
C GLN A 5 -41.13 47.32 -7.48
N GLN A 6 -40.64 47.18 -6.26
CA GLN A 6 -39.80 46.07 -5.88
C GLN A 6 -40.65 44.81 -5.67
N GLY A 7 -40.40 43.78 -6.50
CA GLY A 7 -40.94 42.45 -6.30
C GLY A 7 -40.09 41.70 -5.28
N THR A 8 -40.70 41.13 -4.25
CA THR A 8 -40.14 40.20 -3.26
C THR A 8 -39.68 38.92 -3.95
N PRO A 9 -38.48 38.39 -3.65
CA PRO A 9 -38.08 37.08 -4.15
C PRO A 9 -38.86 35.96 -3.42
N ALA A 10 -39.42 35.07 -4.19
CA ALA A 10 -40.01 33.82 -3.67
C ALA A 10 -38.93 32.97 -2.97
N GLU A 11 -39.21 32.56 -1.73
CA GLU A 11 -38.46 31.55 -1.02
C GLU A 11 -38.60 30.23 -1.77
N THR A 12 -37.58 29.85 -2.53
CA THR A 12 -37.40 28.46 -2.99
C THR A 12 -36.82 27.67 -1.84
N ASN A 13 -37.65 26.81 -1.25
CA ASN A 13 -37.21 25.69 -0.40
C ASN A 13 -36.28 24.81 -1.21
N GLY A 14 -34.98 25.10 -1.18
CA GLY A 14 -33.92 24.25 -1.69
C GLY A 14 -33.68 23.08 -0.73
N ALA A 15 -34.29 21.93 -1.01
CA ALA A 15 -33.75 20.68 -0.50
C ALA A 15 -32.26 20.66 -0.89
N ALA A 16 -31.35 20.62 0.09
CA ALA A 16 -29.93 20.47 -0.16
C ALA A 16 -29.73 19.24 -1.06
N SER A 17 -29.29 19.46 -2.30
CA SER A 17 -28.92 18.36 -3.18
C SER A 17 -27.86 17.53 -2.46
N ALA A 18 -28.13 16.26 -2.19
CA ALA A 18 -27.17 15.36 -1.58
C ALA A 18 -25.89 15.43 -2.42
N ASN A 19 -24.77 15.79 -1.77
CA ASN A 19 -23.48 15.85 -2.44
C ASN A 19 -23.11 14.43 -2.82
N THR A 20 -23.10 14.10 -4.13
CA THR A 20 -22.86 12.76 -4.66
C THR A 20 -21.73 12.78 -5.67
N ILE A 21 -21.05 11.65 -5.83
CA ILE A 21 -20.00 11.39 -6.83
C ILE A 21 -20.49 10.30 -7.78
N GLY A 22 -20.32 10.52 -9.08
CA GLY A 22 -20.54 9.49 -10.10
C GLY A 22 -19.40 8.48 -10.11
N VAL A 23 -19.75 7.20 -10.18
CA VAL A 23 -18.80 6.09 -10.39
C VAL A 23 -18.95 5.61 -11.82
N GLU A 24 -17.88 5.67 -12.59
CA GLU A 24 -17.88 5.34 -14.02
C GLU A 24 -17.17 4.02 -14.30
N ASN A 25 -17.57 3.34 -15.36
CA ASN A 25 -16.76 2.30 -15.97
C ASN A 25 -15.72 2.94 -16.90
N PRO A 26 -14.41 2.90 -16.56
CA PRO A 26 -13.39 3.55 -17.38
C PRO A 26 -13.18 2.86 -18.75
N ALA A 27 -13.61 1.61 -18.90
CA ALA A 27 -13.51 0.89 -20.18
C ALA A 27 -14.52 1.36 -21.23
N THR A 28 -15.68 1.86 -20.80
CA THR A 28 -16.76 2.36 -21.71
C THR A 28 -17.02 3.85 -21.57
N GLY A 29 -16.73 4.44 -20.41
CA GLY A 29 -17.11 5.80 -20.04
C GLY A 29 -18.53 5.93 -19.49
N ASP A 30 -19.24 4.82 -19.29
CA ASP A 30 -20.62 4.81 -18.79
C ASP A 30 -20.67 5.05 -17.28
N LEU A 31 -21.67 5.81 -16.84
CA LEU A 31 -21.97 5.96 -15.41
C LEU A 31 -22.60 4.67 -14.86
N ILE A 32 -21.94 4.03 -13.89
CA ILE A 32 -22.47 2.83 -13.21
C ILE A 32 -23.53 3.25 -12.18
N THR A 33 -23.18 4.21 -11.30
CA THR A 33 -24.04 4.68 -10.23
C THR A 33 -23.51 5.97 -9.62
N THR A 34 -24.22 6.51 -8.63
CA THR A 34 -23.75 7.62 -7.79
C THR A 34 -23.64 7.20 -6.34
N ILE A 35 -22.66 7.71 -5.62
CA ILE A 35 -22.43 7.46 -4.20
C ILE A 35 -22.51 8.76 -3.40
N PRO A 36 -22.95 8.74 -2.12
CA PRO A 36 -22.92 9.91 -1.27
C PRO A 36 -21.50 10.31 -0.87
N VAL A 37 -21.29 11.62 -0.68
CA VAL A 37 -20.09 12.17 -0.03
C VAL A 37 -20.42 12.39 1.45
N LEU A 38 -19.79 11.60 2.33
CA LEU A 38 -20.00 11.71 3.77
C LEU A 38 -19.23 12.90 4.35
N GLY A 39 -19.93 13.77 5.07
CA GLY A 39 -19.37 14.94 5.73
C GLY A 39 -18.83 14.64 7.13
N ALA A 40 -18.20 15.65 7.75
CA ALA A 40 -17.52 15.51 9.04
C ALA A 40 -18.43 14.98 10.17
N ASP A 41 -19.70 15.43 10.24
CA ASP A 41 -20.62 14.98 11.29
C ASP A 41 -21.00 13.50 11.14
N GLN A 42 -21.15 13.02 9.90
CA GLN A 42 -21.41 11.62 9.61
C GLN A 42 -20.19 10.76 9.96
N ILE A 43 -18.98 11.20 9.63
CA ILE A 43 -17.73 10.53 10.00
C ILE A 43 -17.57 10.47 11.52
N ARG A 44 -17.85 11.55 12.23
CA ARG A 44 -17.82 11.59 13.71
C ARG A 44 -18.81 10.59 14.31
N ALA A 45 -20.02 10.51 13.77
CA ALA A 45 -21.01 9.54 14.21
C ALA A 45 -20.57 8.09 13.96
N MET A 46 -19.97 7.79 12.81
CA MET A 46 -19.38 6.49 12.50
C MET A 46 -18.26 6.14 13.48
N ALA A 47 -17.35 7.09 13.76
CA ALA A 47 -16.27 6.89 14.72
C ALA A 47 -16.77 6.61 16.14
N GLY A 48 -17.85 7.30 16.58
CA GLY A 48 -18.50 7.05 17.86
C GLY A 48 -18.97 5.59 17.97
N ARG A 49 -19.74 5.12 17.00
CA ARG A 49 -20.24 3.72 16.98
C ARG A 49 -19.10 2.71 16.90
N ALA A 50 -18.07 2.98 16.09
CA ALA A 50 -16.90 2.12 16.01
C ALA A 50 -16.17 1.98 17.36
N ARG A 51 -16.03 3.07 18.12
CA ARG A 51 -15.43 3.06 19.45
C ARG A 51 -16.25 2.28 20.46
N GLU A 52 -17.57 2.32 20.37
CA GLU A 52 -18.47 1.53 21.21
C GLU A 52 -18.39 0.02 20.90
N ALA A 53 -18.20 -0.35 19.63
CA ALA A 53 -18.09 -1.73 19.20
C ALA A 53 -16.71 -2.37 19.51
N GLN A 54 -15.62 -1.59 19.60
CA GLN A 54 -14.25 -2.07 19.70
C GLN A 54 -13.99 -3.01 20.90
N PRO A 55 -14.44 -2.72 22.13
CA PRO A 55 -14.16 -3.59 23.28
C PRO A 55 -14.74 -4.99 23.13
N GLN A 56 -15.92 -5.14 22.55
CA GLN A 56 -16.55 -6.44 22.30
C GLN A 56 -15.77 -7.22 21.21
N TRP A 57 -15.33 -6.53 20.17
CA TRP A 57 -14.50 -7.13 19.12
C TRP A 57 -13.14 -7.60 19.65
N GLU A 58 -12.49 -6.82 20.51
CA GLU A 58 -11.25 -7.24 21.17
C GLU A 58 -11.49 -8.46 22.07
N ALA A 59 -12.59 -8.47 22.84
CA ALA A 59 -12.89 -9.49 23.83
C ALA A 59 -13.10 -10.90 23.26
N ILE A 60 -13.53 -11.04 21.98
CA ILE A 60 -13.68 -12.37 21.37
C ILE A 60 -12.33 -13.08 21.10
N GLY A 61 -11.21 -12.39 21.28
CA GLY A 61 -9.86 -12.92 21.17
C GLY A 61 -9.43 -13.24 19.73
N PHE A 62 -8.20 -13.72 19.57
CA PHE A 62 -7.67 -14.04 18.24
C PHE A 62 -8.46 -15.14 17.54
N ASP A 63 -8.86 -16.20 18.26
CA ASP A 63 -9.61 -17.31 17.67
C ASP A 63 -11.00 -16.89 17.20
N GLY A 64 -11.67 -16.00 17.94
CA GLY A 64 -12.94 -15.42 17.54
C GLY A 64 -12.84 -14.64 16.25
N ARG A 65 -11.86 -13.72 16.19
CA ARG A 65 -11.58 -12.91 15.01
C ARG A 65 -11.15 -13.76 13.80
N ALA A 66 -10.30 -14.76 14.02
CA ALA A 66 -9.87 -15.68 12.97
C ALA A 66 -11.01 -16.48 12.34
N ARG A 67 -12.03 -16.86 13.14
CA ARG A 67 -13.24 -17.52 12.59
C ARG A 67 -13.99 -16.64 11.60
N VAL A 68 -14.12 -15.34 11.89
CA VAL A 68 -14.74 -14.39 10.97
C VAL A 68 -13.94 -14.28 9.68
N MET A 69 -12.61 -14.10 9.77
CA MET A 69 -11.74 -14.01 8.59
C MET A 69 -11.76 -15.25 7.71
N ARG A 70 -11.83 -16.46 8.31
CA ARG A 70 -11.95 -17.71 7.55
C ARG A 70 -13.30 -17.84 6.84
N ARG A 71 -14.40 -17.35 7.45
CA ARG A 71 -15.70 -17.27 6.77
C ARG A 71 -15.66 -16.29 5.61
N ALA A 72 -15.02 -15.12 5.79
CA ALA A 72 -14.82 -14.15 4.73
C ALA A 72 -13.97 -14.71 3.58
N GLN A 73 -12.89 -15.44 3.91
CA GLN A 73 -12.07 -16.14 2.91
C GLN A 73 -12.89 -17.12 2.08
N LYS A 74 -13.72 -17.95 2.74
CA LYS A 74 -14.59 -18.89 2.05
C LYS A 74 -15.65 -18.17 1.21
N TRP A 75 -16.27 -17.12 1.74
CA TRP A 75 -17.27 -16.33 1.03
C TRP A 75 -16.71 -15.74 -0.26
N MET A 76 -15.50 -15.18 -0.22
CA MET A 76 -14.84 -14.64 -1.42
C MET A 76 -14.59 -15.71 -2.49
N LEU A 77 -14.23 -16.93 -2.10
CA LEU A 77 -14.05 -18.05 -3.03
C LEU A 77 -15.38 -18.53 -3.62
N ASP A 78 -16.42 -18.63 -2.78
CA ASP A 78 -17.76 -19.04 -3.22
C ASP A 78 -18.43 -18.01 -4.15
N HIS A 79 -18.05 -16.72 -4.05
CA HIS A 79 -18.59 -15.60 -4.82
C HIS A 79 -17.54 -14.93 -5.71
N ALA A 80 -16.53 -15.70 -6.16
CA ALA A 80 -15.38 -15.18 -6.89
C ALA A 80 -15.79 -14.33 -8.11
N ASP A 81 -16.73 -14.81 -8.90
CA ASP A 81 -17.21 -14.10 -10.10
C ASP A 81 -17.84 -12.74 -9.74
N ARG A 82 -18.63 -12.67 -8.67
CA ARG A 82 -19.24 -11.42 -8.19
C ARG A 82 -18.18 -10.41 -7.74
N VAL A 83 -17.13 -10.88 -7.05
CA VAL A 83 -16.03 -10.05 -6.59
C VAL A 83 -15.20 -9.52 -7.76
N ILE A 84 -14.83 -10.40 -8.70
CA ILE A 84 -14.09 -10.03 -9.91
C ILE A 84 -14.88 -9.02 -10.73
N GLU A 85 -16.15 -9.29 -11.00
CA GLU A 85 -17.00 -8.42 -11.81
C GLU A 85 -17.16 -7.03 -11.18
N SER A 86 -17.33 -6.95 -9.85
CA SER A 86 -17.39 -5.66 -9.15
C SER A 86 -16.13 -4.82 -9.36
N VAL A 87 -14.96 -5.46 -9.35
CA VAL A 87 -13.67 -4.78 -9.60
C VAL A 87 -13.54 -4.38 -11.07
N VAL A 88 -13.85 -5.30 -11.99
CA VAL A 88 -13.75 -5.05 -13.44
C VAL A 88 -14.63 -3.88 -13.87
N GLN A 89 -15.86 -3.81 -13.37
CA GLN A 89 -16.81 -2.75 -13.72
C GLN A 89 -16.31 -1.35 -13.33
N GLU A 90 -15.79 -1.17 -12.10
CA GLU A 90 -15.36 0.15 -11.63
C GLU A 90 -13.92 0.51 -12.01
N THR A 91 -13.12 -0.46 -12.49
CA THR A 91 -11.71 -0.21 -12.85
C THR A 91 -11.42 -0.39 -14.35
N GLY A 92 -12.26 -1.12 -15.09
CA GLY A 92 -11.96 -1.47 -16.47
C GLY A 92 -10.71 -2.33 -16.67
N LYS A 93 -10.15 -2.93 -15.57
CA LYS A 93 -9.03 -3.88 -15.65
C LYS A 93 -9.49 -5.24 -16.15
N THR A 94 -8.57 -6.09 -16.56
CA THR A 94 -8.89 -7.44 -17.03
C THR A 94 -9.44 -8.31 -15.89
N HIS A 95 -10.20 -9.34 -16.22
CA HIS A 95 -10.66 -10.34 -15.26
C HIS A 95 -9.47 -11.04 -14.58
N GLU A 96 -8.39 -11.27 -15.32
CA GLU A 96 -7.16 -11.88 -14.85
C GLU A 96 -6.44 -11.00 -13.81
N ASP A 97 -6.32 -9.70 -14.07
CA ASP A 97 -5.74 -8.75 -13.10
C ASP A 97 -6.58 -8.68 -11.83
N ALA A 98 -7.91 -8.61 -11.94
CA ALA A 98 -8.82 -8.60 -10.80
C ALA A 98 -8.76 -9.91 -10.01
N GLN A 99 -8.70 -11.05 -10.71
CA GLN A 99 -8.59 -12.37 -10.07
C GLN A 99 -7.26 -12.55 -9.35
N LEU A 100 -6.15 -12.19 -9.98
CA LEU A 100 -4.82 -12.40 -9.40
C LEU A 100 -4.56 -11.47 -8.22
N ALA A 101 -4.77 -10.17 -8.42
CA ALA A 101 -4.36 -9.16 -7.47
C ALA A 101 -5.46 -8.87 -6.42
N ASP A 102 -6.69 -8.57 -6.84
CA ASP A 102 -7.72 -8.18 -5.87
C ASP A 102 -8.33 -9.40 -5.14
N LEU A 103 -8.77 -10.43 -5.86
CA LEU A 103 -9.33 -11.62 -5.25
C LEU A 103 -8.24 -12.48 -4.59
N GLY A 104 -7.22 -12.89 -5.36
CA GLY A 104 -6.20 -13.86 -4.94
C GLY A 104 -5.38 -13.38 -3.76
N TYR A 105 -4.91 -12.12 -3.80
CA TYR A 105 -4.21 -11.52 -2.68
C TYR A 105 -5.10 -11.45 -1.42
N THR A 106 -6.33 -10.98 -1.54
CA THR A 106 -7.21 -10.78 -0.38
C THR A 106 -7.61 -12.10 0.28
N VAL A 107 -7.90 -13.13 -0.52
CA VAL A 107 -8.14 -14.50 -0.03
C VAL A 107 -6.92 -15.03 0.73
N SER A 108 -5.73 -14.81 0.18
CA SER A 108 -4.47 -15.18 0.84
C SER A 108 -4.26 -14.41 2.13
N ALA A 109 -4.50 -13.10 2.14
CA ALA A 109 -4.35 -12.23 3.31
C ALA A 109 -5.32 -12.60 4.46
N LEU A 110 -6.58 -12.89 4.14
CA LEU A 110 -7.57 -13.35 5.13
C LEU A 110 -7.10 -14.64 5.83
N GLY A 111 -6.63 -15.62 5.08
CA GLY A 111 -6.09 -16.87 5.62
C GLY A 111 -4.80 -16.68 6.42
N PHE A 112 -3.88 -15.89 5.90
CA PHE A 112 -2.60 -15.60 6.53
C PHE A 112 -2.77 -14.90 7.88
N TRP A 113 -3.52 -13.80 7.93
CA TRP A 113 -3.71 -13.04 9.16
C TRP A 113 -4.57 -13.80 10.19
N ALA A 114 -5.54 -14.61 9.75
CA ALA A 114 -6.28 -15.50 10.64
C ALA A 114 -5.38 -16.55 11.33
N LYS A 115 -4.24 -16.90 10.72
CA LYS A 115 -3.27 -17.86 11.27
C LYS A 115 -2.17 -17.18 12.08
N GLU A 116 -1.59 -16.09 11.56
CA GLU A 116 -0.33 -15.55 12.06
C GLU A 116 -0.49 -14.41 13.07
N ALA A 117 -1.65 -13.74 13.14
CA ALA A 117 -1.86 -12.58 14.01
C ALA A 117 -1.57 -12.88 15.49
N ALA A 118 -2.05 -14.00 16.00
CA ALA A 118 -1.82 -14.40 17.39
C ALA A 118 -0.32 -14.58 17.69
N ARG A 119 0.45 -15.11 16.74
CA ARG A 119 1.90 -15.30 16.88
C ARG A 119 2.65 -13.97 16.86
N TYR A 120 2.29 -13.06 15.95
CA TYR A 120 2.96 -11.78 15.82
C TYR A 120 2.67 -10.80 16.96
N LEU A 121 1.52 -10.95 17.62
CA LEU A 121 1.06 -10.10 18.73
C LEU A 121 1.12 -10.80 20.10
N ALA A 122 1.78 -11.96 20.18
CA ALA A 122 2.03 -12.62 21.46
C ALA A 122 2.92 -11.75 22.34
N ASP A 123 2.68 -11.84 23.66
CA ASP A 123 3.54 -11.21 24.66
C ASP A 123 4.99 -11.68 24.51
N GLU A 124 5.93 -10.75 24.39
CA GLU A 124 7.37 -11.03 24.33
C GLU A 124 7.99 -10.93 25.72
N ARG A 125 8.65 -11.99 26.16
CA ARG A 125 9.45 -11.96 27.38
C ARG A 125 10.82 -11.39 27.08
N VAL A 126 11.17 -10.30 27.77
CA VAL A 126 12.51 -9.69 27.69
C VAL A 126 13.40 -10.28 28.77
N PRO A 127 14.58 -10.85 28.42
CA PRO A 127 15.52 -11.36 29.39
C PRO A 127 16.04 -10.24 30.31
N SER A 128 16.04 -10.48 31.62
CA SER A 128 16.55 -9.51 32.62
C SER A 128 17.98 -9.79 33.07
N TRP A 129 18.63 -10.84 32.57
CA TRP A 129 19.96 -11.28 33.01
C TRP A 129 21.08 -10.31 32.65
N ASN A 130 20.93 -9.50 31.62
CA ASN A 130 21.88 -8.45 31.23
C ASN A 130 21.64 -7.10 31.93
N ASN A 131 20.63 -7.01 32.80
CA ASN A 131 20.31 -5.81 33.58
C ASN A 131 20.18 -6.18 35.05
N PRO A 132 21.26 -6.00 35.85
CA PRO A 132 21.26 -6.39 37.25
C PRO A 132 20.24 -5.66 38.13
N VAL A 133 19.82 -4.44 37.73
CA VAL A 133 18.77 -3.68 38.43
C VAL A 133 17.38 -4.31 38.19
N ALA A 134 17.22 -5.00 37.07
CA ALA A 134 15.99 -5.74 36.72
C ALA A 134 16.05 -7.22 37.16
N ALA A 135 17.13 -7.66 37.82
CA ALA A 135 17.26 -9.06 38.26
C ALA A 135 16.08 -9.48 39.13
N GLY A 136 15.50 -10.66 38.86
CA GLY A 136 14.32 -11.18 39.56
C GLY A 136 12.98 -10.54 39.20
N LYS A 137 12.96 -9.58 38.27
CA LYS A 137 11.75 -8.98 37.72
C LYS A 137 11.34 -9.69 36.46
N LYS A 138 10.02 -9.79 36.17
CA LYS A 138 9.49 -10.27 34.91
C LYS A 138 9.25 -9.06 34.01
N LEU A 139 9.89 -9.05 32.84
CA LEU A 139 9.77 -8.00 31.83
C LEU A 139 8.96 -8.57 30.64
N ILE A 140 7.92 -7.84 30.21
CA ILE A 140 7.04 -8.24 29.11
C ILE A 140 6.83 -7.02 28.20
N ILE A 141 6.86 -7.26 26.90
CA ILE A 141 6.32 -6.37 25.89
C ILE A 141 4.97 -6.93 25.47
N ARG A 142 3.93 -6.12 25.58
CA ARG A 142 2.57 -6.45 25.17
C ARG A 142 2.14 -5.54 24.03
N TYR A 143 1.36 -6.11 23.10
CA TYR A 143 0.76 -5.42 21.95
C TYR A 143 -0.74 -5.28 22.17
N ALA A 144 -1.22 -4.08 22.47
CA ALA A 144 -2.64 -3.78 22.64
C ALA A 144 -3.17 -3.05 21.40
N PRO A 145 -4.43 -3.25 20.97
CA PRO A 145 -4.99 -2.53 19.83
C PRO A 145 -4.91 -1.01 20.02
N VAL A 146 -4.73 -0.25 18.93
CA VAL A 146 -4.76 1.23 19.00
C VAL A 146 -6.16 1.76 19.30
N GLY A 147 -7.23 1.04 18.88
CA GLY A 147 -8.63 1.42 19.04
C GLY A 147 -9.35 1.50 17.70
N LEU A 148 -9.46 2.67 17.11
CA LEU A 148 -10.08 2.92 15.80
C LEU A 148 -9.01 3.22 14.75
N VAL A 149 -9.01 2.47 13.65
CA VAL A 149 -8.09 2.67 12.52
C VAL A 149 -8.84 3.27 11.34
N GLY A 150 -8.30 4.35 10.76
CA GLY A 150 -8.71 4.87 9.46
C GLY A 150 -7.82 4.30 8.36
N VAL A 151 -8.45 3.65 7.38
CA VAL A 151 -7.77 3.20 6.17
C VAL A 151 -8.25 4.04 5.00
N ILE A 152 -7.32 4.65 4.25
CA ILE A 152 -7.63 5.44 3.07
C ILE A 152 -6.98 4.73 1.87
N GLY A 153 -7.83 4.15 1.02
CA GLY A 153 -7.42 3.26 -0.07
C GLY A 153 -7.30 3.97 -1.43
N PRO A 154 -6.47 3.41 -2.34
CA PRO A 154 -6.28 3.92 -3.69
C PRO A 154 -7.33 3.35 -4.66
N TRP A 155 -7.28 3.84 -5.90
CA TRP A 155 -8.21 3.43 -6.96
C TRP A 155 -7.72 2.26 -7.81
N ASN A 156 -6.41 1.96 -7.83
CA ASN A 156 -5.83 0.98 -8.77
C ASN A 156 -6.04 -0.48 -8.36
N TYR A 157 -6.06 -0.78 -7.06
CA TYR A 157 -6.39 -2.09 -6.49
C TYR A 157 -7.37 -1.90 -5.32
N PRO A 158 -8.66 -1.70 -5.63
CA PRO A 158 -9.64 -1.21 -4.66
C PRO A 158 -9.97 -2.20 -3.53
N ILE A 159 -9.72 -3.49 -3.72
CA ILE A 159 -9.85 -4.48 -2.64
C ILE A 159 -8.48 -4.74 -2.00
N ALA A 160 -7.46 -5.08 -2.78
CA ALA A 160 -6.16 -5.49 -2.25
C ALA A 160 -5.47 -4.40 -1.42
N ASN A 161 -5.47 -3.15 -1.89
CA ASN A 161 -4.81 -2.01 -1.25
C ASN A 161 -5.74 -1.18 -0.34
N SER A 162 -7.01 -1.54 -0.24
CA SER A 162 -7.98 -0.90 0.65
C SER A 162 -8.41 -1.87 1.76
N PHE A 163 -9.25 -2.84 1.44
CA PHE A 163 -9.70 -3.85 2.40
C PHE A 163 -8.54 -4.74 2.90
N GLY A 164 -7.54 -5.02 2.05
CA GLY A 164 -6.35 -5.78 2.45
C GLY A 164 -5.62 -5.19 3.65
N ASP A 165 -5.55 -3.86 3.80
CA ASP A 165 -4.99 -3.19 4.97
C ASP A 165 -5.90 -3.20 6.20
N CYS A 166 -7.21 -3.37 6.00
CA CYS A 166 -8.17 -3.51 7.09
C CYS A 166 -8.03 -4.85 7.82
N ILE A 167 -7.64 -5.91 7.12
CA ILE A 167 -7.57 -7.28 7.66
C ILE A 167 -6.62 -7.38 8.87
N PRO A 168 -5.35 -6.96 8.81
CA PRO A 168 -4.45 -6.99 9.96
C PRO A 168 -4.90 -6.04 11.08
N ALA A 169 -5.51 -4.89 10.77
CA ALA A 169 -6.05 -3.98 11.76
C ALA A 169 -7.20 -4.63 12.56
N LEU A 170 -8.15 -5.28 11.87
CA LEU A 170 -9.23 -6.05 12.48
C LEU A 170 -8.69 -7.23 13.30
N MET A 171 -7.71 -7.97 12.78
CA MET A 171 -7.09 -9.09 13.50
C MET A 171 -6.31 -8.65 14.74
N ALA A 172 -5.78 -7.42 14.76
CA ALA A 172 -5.17 -6.84 15.97
C ALA A 172 -6.20 -6.46 17.05
N GLY A 173 -7.51 -6.49 16.74
CA GLY A 173 -8.59 -6.17 17.67
C GLY A 173 -9.09 -4.74 17.59
N ASN A 174 -8.74 -4.01 16.53
CA ASN A 174 -9.25 -2.68 16.27
C ASN A 174 -10.59 -2.73 15.53
N THR A 175 -11.34 -1.64 15.60
CA THR A 175 -12.36 -1.31 14.62
C THR A 175 -11.75 -0.50 13.48
N VAL A 176 -12.40 -0.50 12.32
CA VAL A 176 -11.86 0.12 11.10
C VAL A 176 -12.94 0.90 10.37
N ILE A 177 -12.61 2.14 9.97
CA ILE A 177 -13.36 2.87 8.97
C ILE A 177 -12.48 2.95 7.71
N LEU A 178 -12.94 2.34 6.62
CA LEU A 178 -12.31 2.38 5.31
C LEU A 178 -12.92 3.51 4.49
N LYS A 179 -12.08 4.47 4.06
CA LYS A 179 -12.43 5.41 3.00
C LYS A 179 -11.78 4.92 1.69
N PRO A 180 -12.52 4.26 0.80
CA PRO A 180 -12.01 3.91 -0.52
C PRO A 180 -11.76 5.16 -1.36
N SER A 181 -11.07 5.01 -2.48
CA SER A 181 -11.06 6.07 -3.49
C SER A 181 -12.47 6.36 -3.98
N GLU A 182 -12.75 7.63 -4.24
CA GLU A 182 -14.00 8.07 -4.88
C GLU A 182 -14.18 7.52 -6.30
N VAL A 183 -13.10 7.10 -6.92
CA VAL A 183 -13.09 6.53 -8.28
C VAL A 183 -13.59 5.08 -8.29
N THR A 184 -13.22 4.30 -7.27
CA THR A 184 -13.49 2.85 -7.21
C THR A 184 -14.00 2.42 -5.83
N PRO A 185 -15.19 2.87 -5.40
CA PRO A 185 -15.72 2.59 -4.07
C PRO A 185 -16.57 1.33 -3.98
N LEU A 186 -17.08 0.79 -5.10
CA LEU A 186 -18.14 -0.22 -5.10
C LEU A 186 -17.66 -1.57 -4.56
N SER A 187 -16.47 -1.99 -4.93
CA SER A 187 -15.87 -3.21 -4.42
C SER A 187 -15.60 -3.13 -2.90
N SER A 188 -15.27 -1.95 -2.36
CA SER A 188 -15.15 -1.76 -0.91
C SER A 188 -16.49 -1.85 -0.19
N LEU A 189 -17.58 -1.37 -0.79
CA LEU A 189 -18.95 -1.56 -0.27
C LEU A 189 -19.35 -3.03 -0.27
N LEU A 190 -18.98 -3.78 -1.32
CA LEU A 190 -19.17 -5.24 -1.37
C LEU A 190 -18.39 -5.95 -0.25
N MET A 191 -17.19 -5.48 0.11
CA MET A 191 -16.44 -6.04 1.25
C MET A 191 -17.15 -5.80 2.60
N ALA A 192 -17.83 -4.66 2.77
CA ALA A 192 -18.64 -4.42 3.97
C ALA A 192 -19.85 -5.35 4.05
N GLU A 193 -20.53 -5.58 2.93
CA GLU A 193 -21.62 -6.57 2.84
C GLU A 193 -21.13 -7.96 3.21
N MET A 194 -20.05 -8.42 2.57
CA MET A 194 -19.41 -9.71 2.86
C MET A 194 -19.07 -9.88 4.34
N MET A 195 -18.43 -8.88 4.96
CA MET A 195 -18.02 -8.98 6.37
C MET A 195 -19.22 -9.10 7.30
N ARG A 196 -20.32 -8.40 7.02
CA ARG A 196 -21.59 -8.52 7.75
C ARG A 196 -22.17 -9.93 7.60
N GLU A 197 -22.25 -10.48 6.39
CA GLU A 197 -22.73 -11.84 6.13
C GLU A 197 -21.87 -12.90 6.80
N CYS A 198 -20.55 -12.63 6.93
CA CYS A 198 -19.62 -13.50 7.65
C CYS A 198 -19.70 -13.36 9.17
N GLY A 199 -20.64 -12.56 9.70
CA GLY A 199 -20.90 -12.42 11.14
C GLY A 199 -19.87 -11.54 11.84
N LEU A 200 -19.30 -10.54 11.15
CA LEU A 200 -18.62 -9.45 11.82
C LEU A 200 -19.67 -8.62 12.57
N PRO A 201 -19.44 -8.27 13.85
CA PRO A 201 -20.36 -7.41 14.58
C PRO A 201 -20.53 -6.04 13.89
N GLU A 202 -21.71 -5.47 14.05
CA GLU A 202 -22.03 -4.15 13.51
C GLU A 202 -21.03 -3.10 14.00
N ASP A 203 -20.74 -2.11 13.17
CA ASP A 203 -19.81 -0.99 13.40
C ASP A 203 -18.33 -1.36 13.66
N VAL A 204 -17.96 -2.63 13.60
CA VAL A 204 -16.55 -3.06 13.68
C VAL A 204 -15.79 -2.73 12.38
N PHE A 205 -16.47 -2.83 11.24
CA PHE A 205 -15.95 -2.43 9.94
C PHE A 205 -16.97 -1.59 9.18
N GLN A 206 -16.63 -0.37 8.85
CA GLN A 206 -17.50 0.56 8.15
C GLN A 206 -16.79 1.13 6.91
N VAL A 207 -17.55 1.46 5.88
CA VAL A 207 -17.04 2.11 4.64
C VAL A 207 -17.60 3.52 4.56
N ALA A 208 -16.70 4.51 4.48
CA ALA A 208 -17.01 5.92 4.35
C ALA A 208 -16.75 6.38 2.92
N THR A 209 -17.80 6.51 2.12
CA THR A 209 -17.69 7.03 0.75
C THR A 209 -17.51 8.55 0.73
N GLY A 210 -16.76 9.06 -0.24
CA GLY A 210 -16.49 10.48 -0.42
C GLY A 210 -15.08 10.76 -0.93
N ASP A 211 -14.77 12.02 -1.05
CA ASP A 211 -13.54 12.57 -1.62
C ASP A 211 -12.45 12.86 -0.57
N GLY A 212 -11.51 13.74 -0.90
CA GLY A 212 -10.44 14.16 0.01
C GLY A 212 -10.95 14.87 1.27
N THR A 213 -12.12 15.51 1.24
CA THR A 213 -12.71 16.19 2.41
C THR A 213 -13.21 15.17 3.44
N THR A 214 -13.81 14.08 2.98
CA THR A 214 -14.17 12.92 3.81
C THR A 214 -12.93 12.26 4.42
N GLY A 215 -11.83 12.13 3.62
CA GLY A 215 -10.56 11.63 4.13
C GLY A 215 -9.96 12.50 5.24
N ALA A 216 -9.99 13.81 5.09
CA ALA A 216 -9.51 14.74 6.11
C ALA A 216 -10.36 14.67 7.40
N ALA A 217 -11.68 14.57 7.27
CA ALA A 217 -12.58 14.37 8.40
C ALA A 217 -12.30 13.05 9.14
N LEU A 218 -12.01 11.96 8.40
CA LEU A 218 -11.66 10.67 9.00
C LEU A 218 -10.38 10.73 9.83
N ILE A 219 -9.34 11.40 9.32
CA ILE A 219 -8.05 11.53 10.02
C ILE A 219 -8.22 12.17 11.40
N ALA A 220 -9.13 13.12 11.54
CA ALA A 220 -9.39 13.81 12.80
C ALA A 220 -10.07 12.93 13.87
N GLU A 221 -10.69 11.82 13.48
CA GLU A 221 -11.53 10.99 14.36
C GLU A 221 -10.89 9.62 14.71
N VAL A 222 -9.73 9.27 14.15
CA VAL A 222 -9.12 7.94 14.32
C VAL A 222 -7.88 7.95 15.22
N ASP A 223 -7.46 6.77 15.68
CA ASP A 223 -6.28 6.60 16.54
C ASP A 223 -5.02 6.18 15.75
N CYS A 224 -5.17 5.86 14.47
CA CYS A 224 -4.11 5.49 13.54
C CYS A 224 -4.60 5.61 12.11
N VAL A 225 -3.75 6.11 11.21
CA VAL A 225 -4.04 6.23 9.78
C VAL A 225 -3.15 5.29 8.98
N MET A 226 -3.76 4.53 8.07
CA MET A 226 -3.09 3.82 6.99
C MET A 226 -3.54 4.43 5.66
N PHE A 227 -2.61 4.91 4.87
CA PHE A 227 -2.86 5.54 3.57
C PHE A 227 -2.06 4.85 2.47
N THR A 228 -2.71 4.58 1.36
CA THR A 228 -2.07 4.16 0.10
C THR A 228 -2.51 5.10 -1.02
N GLY A 229 -1.55 5.67 -1.75
CA GLY A 229 -1.82 6.61 -2.84
C GLY A 229 -0.61 7.42 -3.28
N SER A 230 -0.83 8.58 -3.92
CA SER A 230 0.28 9.41 -4.44
C SER A 230 1.11 10.05 -3.33
N SER A 231 2.40 10.27 -3.59
CA SER A 231 3.32 10.97 -2.66
C SER A 231 2.83 12.38 -2.31
N ARG A 232 2.18 13.06 -3.24
CA ARG A 232 1.56 14.38 -3.00
C ARG A 232 0.46 14.31 -1.95
N THR A 233 -0.47 13.39 -2.10
CA THR A 233 -1.58 13.19 -1.15
C THR A 233 -1.07 12.65 0.18
N GLY A 234 -0.09 11.74 0.17
CA GLY A 234 0.53 11.21 1.38
C GLY A 234 1.14 12.30 2.27
N LYS A 235 1.78 13.32 1.70
CA LYS A 235 2.26 14.49 2.45
C LYS A 235 1.12 15.27 3.11
N ALA A 236 -0.02 15.43 2.44
CA ALA A 236 -1.20 16.09 3.00
C ALA A 236 -1.82 15.28 4.15
N VAL A 237 -1.95 13.96 3.96
CA VAL A 237 -2.43 13.02 4.99
C VAL A 237 -1.51 13.04 6.22
N MET A 238 -0.19 12.99 6.01
CA MET A 238 0.79 13.07 7.10
C MET A 238 0.69 14.38 7.88
N LYS A 239 0.48 15.51 7.18
CA LYS A 239 0.29 16.80 7.83
C LYS A 239 -0.96 16.78 8.72
N ALA A 240 -2.10 16.31 8.22
CA ALA A 240 -3.34 16.19 8.98
C ALA A 240 -3.19 15.23 10.18
N ALA A 241 -2.51 14.09 10.00
CA ALA A 241 -2.22 13.14 11.07
C ALA A 241 -1.32 13.76 12.16
N ALA A 242 -0.34 14.60 11.78
CA ALA A 242 0.50 15.32 12.73
C ALA A 242 -0.30 16.35 13.55
N GLU A 243 -1.25 17.05 12.95
CA GLU A 243 -2.15 17.96 13.65
C GLU A 243 -3.06 17.22 14.65
N ALA A 244 -3.50 16.01 14.31
CA ALA A 244 -4.29 15.14 15.19
C ALA A 244 -3.41 14.33 16.19
N LEU A 245 -2.08 14.38 16.06
CA LEU A 245 -1.10 13.62 16.85
C LEU A 245 -1.37 12.10 16.82
N VAL A 246 -1.72 11.55 15.66
CA VAL A 246 -1.96 10.13 15.44
C VAL A 246 -0.88 9.49 14.57
N PRO A 247 -0.48 8.22 14.82
CA PRO A 247 0.41 7.49 13.95
C PRO A 247 -0.12 7.41 12.53
N CYS A 248 0.76 7.63 11.54
CA CYS A 248 0.44 7.59 10.13
C CYS A 248 1.41 6.68 9.39
N TYR A 249 0.88 5.73 8.63
CA TYR A 249 1.64 4.81 7.79
C TYR A 249 1.28 5.06 6.34
N LEU A 250 2.29 5.19 5.49
CA LEU A 250 2.15 5.65 4.12
C LEU A 250 2.78 4.64 3.16
N GLU A 251 1.99 4.15 2.22
CA GLU A 251 2.44 3.40 1.05
C GLU A 251 2.18 4.25 -0.18
N LEU A 252 3.24 4.68 -0.83
CA LEU A 252 3.19 5.73 -1.84
C LEU A 252 3.69 5.21 -3.20
N GLY A 253 3.89 6.12 -4.14
CA GLY A 253 4.33 5.78 -5.48
C GLY A 253 5.74 5.21 -5.56
N GLY A 254 6.06 4.63 -6.70
CA GLY A 254 7.36 4.06 -7.06
C GLY A 254 7.87 4.61 -8.39
N LYS A 255 9.12 4.33 -8.69
CA LYS A 255 9.75 4.46 -10.01
C LYS A 255 10.72 3.29 -10.18
N ASP A 256 10.15 2.11 -10.19
CA ASP A 256 10.87 0.88 -9.90
C ASP A 256 11.81 0.48 -11.02
N PRO A 257 13.10 0.28 -10.73
CA PRO A 257 14.09 -0.12 -11.72
C PRO A 257 14.13 -1.64 -11.91
N MET A 258 14.31 -2.06 -13.14
CA MET A 258 14.69 -3.41 -13.56
C MET A 258 16.09 -3.35 -14.16
N ILE A 259 17.06 -4.07 -13.58
CA ILE A 259 18.42 -4.19 -14.09
C ILE A 259 18.59 -5.54 -14.74
N VAL A 260 18.93 -5.60 -16.03
CA VAL A 260 19.14 -6.82 -16.80
C VAL A 260 20.62 -6.95 -17.10
N CYS A 261 21.28 -7.90 -16.44
CA CYS A 261 22.71 -8.17 -16.59
C CYS A 261 22.99 -8.94 -17.89
N ALA A 262 24.24 -8.89 -18.38
CA ALA A 262 24.68 -9.54 -19.61
C ALA A 262 24.39 -11.05 -19.68
N ASP A 263 24.39 -11.73 -18.53
CA ASP A 263 24.17 -13.17 -18.39
C ASP A 263 22.73 -13.56 -18.09
N ALA A 264 21.79 -12.60 -18.10
CA ALA A 264 20.38 -12.86 -17.78
C ALA A 264 19.75 -13.86 -18.74
N ASN A 265 18.79 -14.66 -18.23
CA ASN A 265 17.90 -15.40 -19.11
C ASN A 265 17.01 -14.40 -19.87
N LEU A 266 17.40 -14.12 -21.12
CA LEU A 266 16.86 -13.04 -21.92
C LEU A 266 15.36 -13.20 -22.20
N GLU A 267 14.92 -14.42 -22.51
CA GLU A 267 13.51 -14.73 -22.76
C GLU A 267 12.65 -14.45 -21.52
N ARG A 268 13.07 -14.94 -20.37
CA ARG A 268 12.37 -14.73 -19.10
C ARG A 268 12.36 -13.24 -18.73
N ALA A 269 13.49 -12.55 -18.86
CA ALA A 269 13.60 -11.14 -18.53
C ALA A 269 12.73 -10.26 -19.44
N ALA A 270 12.67 -10.54 -20.76
CA ALA A 270 11.84 -9.81 -21.71
C ALA A 270 10.33 -10.02 -21.45
N ASN A 271 9.90 -11.26 -21.19
CA ASN A 271 8.53 -11.57 -20.80
C ASN A 271 8.14 -10.86 -19.51
N ALA A 272 9.01 -10.85 -18.52
CA ALA A 272 8.80 -10.19 -17.26
C ALA A 272 8.73 -8.66 -17.41
N ALA A 273 9.63 -8.06 -18.20
CA ALA A 273 9.60 -6.63 -18.48
C ALA A 273 8.27 -6.20 -19.11
N ALA A 274 7.77 -6.95 -20.10
CA ALA A 274 6.48 -6.69 -20.73
C ALA A 274 5.32 -6.87 -19.72
N PHE A 275 5.31 -7.97 -18.95
CA PHE A 275 4.23 -8.24 -18.01
C PHE A 275 4.21 -7.22 -16.86
N TYR A 276 5.33 -7.01 -16.17
CA TYR A 276 5.40 -6.17 -14.98
C TYR A 276 5.33 -4.66 -15.27
N SER A 277 5.41 -4.23 -16.53
CA SER A 277 5.16 -2.85 -16.93
C SER A 277 3.77 -2.61 -17.52
N MET A 278 3.06 -3.66 -17.96
CA MET A 278 1.79 -3.52 -18.69
C MET A 278 0.58 -4.09 -17.95
N ASN A 279 0.76 -4.99 -16.95
CA ASN A 279 -0.35 -5.50 -16.16
C ASN A 279 -1.11 -4.36 -15.47
N ASN A 280 -2.42 -4.48 -15.32
CA ASN A 280 -3.31 -3.41 -14.85
C ASN A 280 -3.12 -2.07 -15.60
N GLY A 281 -2.69 -2.11 -16.87
CA GLY A 281 -2.36 -0.91 -17.63
C GLY A 281 -1.19 -0.11 -17.07
N GLY A 282 -0.22 -0.77 -16.42
CA GLY A 282 0.93 -0.14 -15.75
C GLY A 282 0.56 0.63 -14.47
N GLN A 283 -0.69 0.58 -14.03
CA GLN A 283 -1.19 1.31 -12.86
C GLN A 283 -0.90 0.56 -11.56
N VAL A 284 0.36 0.25 -11.33
CA VAL A 284 0.87 -0.54 -10.21
C VAL A 284 1.99 0.23 -9.52
N CYS A 285 1.89 0.46 -8.22
CA CYS A 285 2.92 1.19 -7.47
C CYS A 285 4.31 0.54 -7.52
N ILE A 286 4.36 -0.76 -7.79
CA ILE A 286 5.56 -1.58 -7.98
C ILE A 286 5.72 -2.03 -9.45
N SER A 287 5.18 -1.27 -10.42
CA SER A 287 5.38 -1.49 -11.85
C SER A 287 6.86 -1.33 -12.21
N VAL A 288 7.36 -2.12 -13.16
CA VAL A 288 8.67 -1.84 -13.76
C VAL A 288 8.51 -0.58 -14.61
N GLU A 289 9.01 0.54 -14.10
CA GLU A 289 8.89 1.85 -14.73
C GLU A 289 10.20 2.38 -15.35
N ARG A 290 11.34 1.69 -15.12
CA ARG A 290 12.65 1.96 -15.71
C ARG A 290 13.38 0.64 -15.93
N CYS A 291 13.79 0.38 -17.16
CA CYS A 291 14.54 -0.82 -17.48
C CYS A 291 15.96 -0.44 -17.92
N TYR A 292 16.98 -0.98 -17.24
CA TYR A 292 18.40 -0.78 -17.51
C TYR A 292 19.00 -2.09 -18.02
N VAL A 293 19.49 -2.09 -19.26
CA VAL A 293 19.92 -3.31 -19.96
C VAL A 293 21.36 -3.21 -20.39
N ASP A 294 22.16 -4.23 -20.03
CA ASP A 294 23.56 -4.34 -20.45
C ASP A 294 23.70 -4.20 -21.96
N GLU A 295 24.69 -3.43 -22.41
CA GLU A 295 24.87 -3.09 -23.82
C GLU A 295 25.07 -4.30 -24.73
N SER A 296 25.64 -5.39 -24.21
CA SER A 296 25.93 -6.61 -24.96
C SER A 296 24.68 -7.39 -25.40
N ILE A 297 23.56 -7.22 -24.67
CA ILE A 297 22.28 -7.91 -24.94
C ILE A 297 21.14 -6.94 -25.27
N TYR A 298 21.42 -5.63 -25.31
CA TYR A 298 20.42 -4.58 -25.40
C TYR A 298 19.50 -4.72 -26.62
N ASP A 299 20.08 -4.85 -27.83
CA ASP A 299 19.30 -4.84 -29.06
C ASP A 299 18.37 -6.06 -29.13
N GLU A 300 18.84 -7.25 -28.74
CA GLU A 300 18.01 -8.46 -28.70
C GLU A 300 16.91 -8.35 -27.64
N PHE A 301 17.23 -7.82 -26.45
CA PHE A 301 16.25 -7.61 -25.39
C PHE A 301 15.14 -6.63 -25.82
N VAL A 302 15.52 -5.48 -26.39
CA VAL A 302 14.57 -4.46 -26.88
C VAL A 302 13.64 -5.04 -27.94
N GLN A 303 14.18 -5.84 -28.88
CA GLN A 303 13.36 -6.49 -29.91
C GLN A 303 12.33 -7.42 -29.27
N LYS A 304 12.74 -8.32 -28.36
CA LYS A 304 11.85 -9.27 -27.69
C LYS A 304 10.76 -8.56 -26.89
N VAL A 305 11.12 -7.55 -26.09
CA VAL A 305 10.15 -6.76 -25.32
C VAL A 305 9.16 -6.04 -26.24
N THR A 306 9.66 -5.42 -27.31
CA THR A 306 8.80 -4.69 -28.27
C THR A 306 7.82 -5.63 -28.95
N ASP A 307 8.25 -6.82 -29.36
CA ASP A 307 7.38 -7.83 -29.98
C ASP A 307 6.32 -8.34 -29.00
N ASN A 308 6.71 -8.61 -27.73
CA ASN A 308 5.78 -8.99 -26.67
C ASN A 308 4.71 -7.91 -26.44
N VAL A 309 5.13 -6.64 -26.28
CA VAL A 309 4.22 -5.52 -26.01
C VAL A 309 3.31 -5.23 -27.20
N ARG A 310 3.82 -5.31 -28.44
CA ARG A 310 3.03 -5.13 -29.66
C ARG A 310 1.96 -6.21 -29.83
N GLY A 311 2.21 -7.41 -29.31
CA GLY A 311 1.27 -8.53 -29.34
C GLY A 311 0.11 -8.42 -28.35
N LEU A 312 0.13 -7.48 -27.40
CA LEU A 312 -0.90 -7.33 -26.39
C LEU A 312 -2.22 -6.81 -26.97
N ARG A 313 -3.31 -7.42 -26.55
CA ARG A 313 -4.67 -7.01 -26.91
C ARG A 313 -5.18 -6.02 -25.85
N GLN A 314 -5.45 -4.79 -26.27
CA GLN A 314 -6.01 -3.76 -25.37
C GLN A 314 -7.47 -3.47 -25.72
N GLY A 315 -8.33 -3.36 -24.71
CA GLY A 315 -9.74 -3.00 -24.89
C GLY A 315 -10.60 -3.22 -23.67
N GLU A 316 -11.91 -3.18 -23.89
CA GLU A 316 -12.92 -3.50 -22.89
C GLU A 316 -12.84 -4.99 -22.52
N PRO A 317 -12.74 -5.32 -21.21
CA PRO A 317 -12.69 -6.70 -20.73
C PRO A 317 -14.10 -7.30 -20.70
N THR A 318 -14.57 -7.83 -21.83
CA THR A 318 -15.92 -8.43 -21.98
C THR A 318 -16.01 -9.86 -21.43
N GLY A 319 -14.94 -10.41 -20.90
CA GLY A 319 -14.85 -11.75 -20.30
C GLY A 319 -13.42 -12.22 -20.17
N VAL A 320 -13.24 -13.38 -19.55
CA VAL A 320 -11.94 -14.01 -19.34
C VAL A 320 -11.22 -14.25 -20.68
N GLY A 321 -9.93 -13.87 -20.75
CA GLY A 321 -9.07 -14.08 -21.92
C GLY A 321 -9.40 -13.22 -23.14
N THR A 322 -10.25 -12.21 -23.01
CA THR A 322 -10.63 -11.36 -24.15
C THR A 322 -9.61 -10.29 -24.49
N VAL A 323 -8.97 -9.71 -23.46
CA VAL A 323 -7.93 -8.67 -23.58
C VAL A 323 -6.83 -8.89 -22.55
N ASP A 324 -5.66 -8.32 -22.81
CA ASP A 324 -4.47 -8.42 -21.95
C ASP A 324 -4.23 -7.12 -21.14
N VAL A 325 -4.68 -5.98 -21.67
CA VAL A 325 -4.52 -4.66 -21.04
C VAL A 325 -5.87 -3.93 -21.04
N GLY A 326 -6.31 -3.54 -19.86
CA GLY A 326 -7.55 -2.80 -19.63
C GLY A 326 -7.40 -1.28 -19.77
N ALA A 327 -8.35 -0.55 -19.18
CA ALA A 327 -8.46 0.90 -19.26
C ALA A 327 -7.54 1.65 -18.27
N VAL A 328 -7.29 2.93 -18.55
CA VAL A 328 -6.74 3.89 -17.58
C VAL A 328 -7.88 4.31 -16.63
N ILE A 329 -7.74 3.97 -15.36
CA ILE A 329 -8.82 4.06 -14.37
C ILE A 329 -9.14 5.51 -14.01
N PHE A 330 -8.10 6.29 -13.67
CA PHE A 330 -8.26 7.66 -13.19
C PHE A 330 -8.12 8.66 -14.35
N PRO A 331 -9.15 9.51 -14.62
CA PRO A 331 -9.14 10.37 -15.79
C PRO A 331 -7.88 11.26 -15.94
N PRO A 332 -7.37 11.95 -14.90
CA PRO A 332 -6.17 12.76 -15.03
C PRO A 332 -4.89 11.97 -15.34
N GLN A 333 -4.89 10.66 -15.13
CA GLN A 333 -3.70 9.82 -15.37
C GLN A 333 -3.38 9.71 -16.87
N LEU A 334 -4.39 9.76 -17.73
CA LEU A 334 -4.18 9.74 -19.18
C LEU A 334 -3.31 10.90 -19.66
N ASP A 335 -3.56 12.10 -19.12
CA ASP A 335 -2.80 13.31 -19.47
C ASP A 335 -1.35 13.22 -18.97
N ILE A 336 -1.14 12.66 -17.78
CA ILE A 336 0.20 12.44 -17.20
C ILE A 336 1.02 11.48 -18.07
N ILE A 337 0.43 10.37 -18.48
CA ILE A 337 1.09 9.38 -19.35
C ILE A 337 1.49 10.03 -20.69
N ASP A 338 0.55 10.74 -21.32
CA ASP A 338 0.79 11.41 -22.60
C ASP A 338 1.88 12.50 -22.49
N GLU A 339 1.86 13.29 -21.40
CA GLU A 339 2.88 14.29 -21.12
C GLU A 339 4.27 13.66 -20.99
N HIS A 340 4.41 12.55 -20.26
CA HIS A 340 5.70 11.88 -20.07
C HIS A 340 6.24 11.31 -21.38
N VAL A 341 5.38 10.74 -22.22
CA VAL A 341 5.79 10.23 -23.54
C VAL A 341 6.21 11.38 -24.46
N ARG A 342 5.44 12.46 -24.52
CA ARG A 342 5.79 13.66 -25.32
C ARG A 342 7.08 14.32 -24.86
N ASP A 343 7.31 14.44 -23.54
CA ASP A 343 8.56 14.97 -22.99
C ASP A 343 9.75 14.11 -23.45
N ALA A 344 9.63 12.79 -23.36
CA ALA A 344 10.68 11.87 -23.79
C ALA A 344 10.99 12.02 -25.30
N VAL A 345 9.97 12.02 -26.14
CA VAL A 345 10.13 12.20 -27.60
C VAL A 345 10.74 13.56 -27.94
N ALA A 346 10.31 14.64 -27.28
CA ALA A 346 10.88 15.98 -27.48
C ALA A 346 12.36 16.06 -27.10
N LYS A 347 12.82 15.17 -26.20
CA LYS A 347 14.22 15.06 -25.76
C LYS A 347 15.02 14.01 -26.53
N GLY A 348 14.43 13.38 -27.55
CA GLY A 348 15.15 12.49 -28.47
C GLY A 348 14.85 11.00 -28.30
N ALA A 349 13.99 10.61 -27.36
CA ALA A 349 13.55 9.22 -27.23
C ALA A 349 12.78 8.76 -28.48
N LYS A 350 12.86 7.47 -28.74
CA LYS A 350 12.13 6.82 -29.85
C LYS A 350 11.02 5.93 -29.29
N VAL A 351 9.83 6.05 -29.88
CA VAL A 351 8.70 5.16 -29.62
C VAL A 351 8.79 3.97 -30.58
N LEU A 352 8.88 2.75 -30.03
CA LEU A 352 8.92 1.53 -30.84
C LEU A 352 7.54 0.91 -31.06
N THR A 353 6.62 1.15 -30.13
CA THR A 353 5.19 0.77 -30.22
C THR A 353 4.36 1.67 -29.31
N GLY A 354 3.07 1.87 -29.64
CA GLY A 354 2.16 2.72 -28.89
C GLY A 354 2.48 4.21 -28.97
N GLY A 355 2.51 4.88 -27.83
CA GLY A 355 2.96 6.27 -27.68
C GLY A 355 1.87 7.32 -27.72
N HIS A 356 0.60 6.94 -27.73
CA HIS A 356 -0.52 7.89 -27.76
C HIS A 356 -1.81 7.32 -27.12
N PRO A 357 -2.73 8.20 -26.70
CA PRO A 357 -4.06 7.80 -26.30
C PRO A 357 -4.79 7.11 -27.47
N ARG A 358 -5.50 6.02 -27.17
CA ARG A 358 -6.30 5.32 -28.16
C ARG A 358 -7.63 6.07 -28.38
N PRO A 359 -8.02 6.38 -29.62
CA PRO A 359 -9.32 7.00 -29.91
C PRO A 359 -10.46 6.03 -29.69
N GLY A 360 -11.63 6.55 -29.32
CA GLY A 360 -12.86 5.77 -29.13
C GLY A 360 -13.43 5.88 -27.73
N PRO A 361 -14.43 5.06 -27.38
CA PRO A 361 -15.02 5.05 -26.04
C PRO A 361 -14.03 4.48 -25.03
N GLY A 362 -14.21 4.88 -23.75
CA GLY A 362 -13.32 4.51 -22.66
C GLY A 362 -12.00 5.28 -22.65
N ARG A 363 -11.19 5.00 -21.63
CA ARG A 363 -9.90 5.66 -21.41
C ARG A 363 -8.76 4.67 -21.62
N TYR A 364 -8.04 4.80 -22.73
CA TYR A 364 -6.94 3.91 -23.07
C TYR A 364 -5.71 4.70 -23.52
N PHE A 365 -4.56 4.23 -23.13
CA PHE A 365 -3.27 4.63 -23.70
C PHE A 365 -2.58 3.38 -24.25
N GLU A 366 -2.09 3.43 -25.47
CA GLU A 366 -1.51 2.24 -26.09
C GLU A 366 -0.28 1.74 -25.34
N PRO A 367 -0.11 0.41 -25.13
CA PRO A 367 1.08 -0.18 -24.56
C PRO A 367 2.34 0.31 -25.30
N THR A 368 3.24 0.97 -24.55
CA THR A 368 4.30 1.81 -25.13
C THR A 368 5.69 1.34 -24.71
N VAL A 369 6.59 1.20 -25.67
CA VAL A 369 8.02 0.97 -25.44
C VAL A 369 8.80 2.18 -25.94
N LEU A 370 9.66 2.74 -25.05
CA LEU A 370 10.52 3.88 -25.34
C LEU A 370 11.98 3.45 -25.24
N VAL A 371 12.80 3.89 -26.20
CA VAL A 371 14.26 3.68 -26.23
C VAL A 371 14.97 5.00 -26.44
N ASP A 372 16.30 5.01 -26.36
CA ASP A 372 17.14 6.21 -26.39
C ASP A 372 16.72 7.23 -25.30
N VAL A 373 16.36 6.71 -24.14
CA VAL A 373 15.95 7.51 -22.97
C VAL A 373 17.13 7.81 -22.04
N ASP A 374 17.05 8.92 -21.34
CA ASP A 374 18.00 9.30 -20.29
C ASP A 374 17.31 9.96 -19.08
N HIS A 375 18.07 10.17 -17.99
CA HIS A 375 17.56 10.71 -16.73
C HIS A 375 17.14 12.19 -16.78
N SER A 376 17.26 12.88 -17.90
CA SER A 376 16.67 14.22 -18.09
C SER A 376 15.17 14.17 -18.41
N MET A 377 14.67 12.98 -18.79
CA MET A 377 13.30 12.76 -19.24
C MET A 377 12.37 12.46 -18.06
N LYS A 378 11.14 12.97 -18.10
CA LYS A 378 10.12 12.73 -17.04
C LYS A 378 9.85 11.25 -16.84
N CYS A 379 9.72 10.49 -17.91
CA CYS A 379 9.49 9.03 -17.86
C CYS A 379 10.60 8.25 -17.15
N MET A 380 11.75 8.84 -16.85
CA MET A 380 12.85 8.24 -16.10
C MET A 380 12.93 8.73 -14.64
N GLN A 381 12.28 9.85 -14.30
CA GLN A 381 12.38 10.50 -12.98
C GLN A 381 11.05 10.49 -12.20
N GLU A 382 9.94 10.69 -12.90
CA GLU A 382 8.61 10.81 -12.29
C GLU A 382 7.80 9.52 -12.51
N GLU A 383 6.96 9.15 -11.55
CA GLU A 383 6.05 8.02 -11.66
C GLU A 383 5.06 8.25 -12.81
N THR A 384 5.09 7.38 -13.83
CA THR A 384 4.20 7.47 -14.99
C THR A 384 2.84 6.83 -14.71
N PHE A 385 2.83 5.70 -14.00
CA PHE A 385 1.63 4.97 -13.60
C PHE A 385 0.70 4.66 -14.77
N GLY A 386 1.29 4.17 -15.85
CA GLY A 386 0.63 3.85 -17.12
C GLY A 386 1.38 2.77 -17.90
N PRO A 387 0.80 2.28 -19.01
CA PRO A 387 1.37 1.17 -19.79
C PRO A 387 2.56 1.63 -20.65
N THR A 388 3.63 2.04 -19.99
CA THR A 388 4.86 2.53 -20.65
C THR A 388 6.09 1.87 -20.06
N LEU A 389 7.05 1.50 -20.91
CA LEU A 389 8.34 0.95 -20.51
C LEU A 389 9.48 1.68 -21.21
N PRO A 390 10.17 2.62 -20.55
CA PRO A 390 11.41 3.17 -21.02
C PRO A 390 12.56 2.19 -20.76
N ILE A 391 13.36 1.92 -21.79
CA ILE A 391 14.51 1.00 -21.76
C ILE A 391 15.78 1.78 -22.08
N MET A 392 16.69 1.81 -21.11
CA MET A 392 17.97 2.50 -21.19
C MET A 392 19.13 1.50 -21.31
N LYS A 393 20.04 1.73 -22.23
CA LYS A 393 21.29 0.98 -22.36
C LYS A 393 22.25 1.37 -21.25
N ILE A 394 22.93 0.41 -20.65
CA ILE A 394 23.97 0.59 -19.64
C ILE A 394 25.22 -0.20 -20.01
N ALA A 395 26.39 0.30 -19.61
CA ALA A 395 27.66 -0.36 -19.88
C ALA A 395 27.85 -1.67 -19.05
N ASN A 396 27.26 -1.73 -17.87
CA ASN A 396 27.32 -2.90 -16.99
C ASN A 396 26.34 -2.78 -15.80
N ALA A 397 26.19 -3.83 -15.01
CA ALA A 397 25.30 -3.88 -13.86
C ALA A 397 25.64 -2.84 -12.76
N GLU A 398 26.90 -2.43 -12.61
CA GLU A 398 27.34 -1.41 -11.66
C GLU A 398 26.75 -0.04 -12.01
N GLU A 399 26.74 0.31 -13.28
CA GLU A 399 26.05 1.50 -13.76
C GLU A 399 24.55 1.40 -13.52
N GLY A 400 23.96 0.22 -13.75
CA GLY A 400 22.55 -0.06 -13.47
C GLY A 400 22.18 0.23 -12.01
N VAL A 401 22.99 -0.22 -11.05
CA VAL A 401 22.79 0.06 -9.61
C VAL A 401 22.89 1.56 -9.31
N ARG A 402 23.87 2.26 -9.91
CA ARG A 402 24.02 3.71 -9.74
C ARG A 402 22.79 4.46 -10.24
N LEU A 403 22.31 4.14 -11.44
CA LEU A 403 21.13 4.76 -12.05
C LEU A 403 19.83 4.38 -11.35
N ALA A 404 19.69 3.13 -10.89
CA ALA A 404 18.56 2.71 -10.08
C ALA A 404 18.41 3.55 -8.81
N ASN A 405 19.54 3.88 -8.17
CA ASN A 405 19.59 4.69 -6.96
C ASN A 405 19.42 6.20 -7.20
N ASP A 406 19.59 6.67 -8.42
CA ASP A 406 19.35 8.06 -8.83
C ASP A 406 17.86 8.32 -9.04
N SER A 407 17.14 8.31 -7.95
CA SER A 407 15.68 8.53 -7.87
C SER A 407 15.27 8.99 -6.48
N ASN A 408 14.23 9.79 -6.41
CA ASN A 408 13.56 10.15 -5.17
C ASN A 408 12.69 9.01 -4.60
N TYR A 409 12.40 8.00 -5.41
CA TYR A 409 11.62 6.82 -5.04
C TYR A 409 12.51 5.66 -4.59
N GLY A 410 11.89 4.69 -3.92
CA GLY A 410 12.55 3.48 -3.47
C GLY A 410 11.54 2.46 -2.94
N LEU A 411 10.53 2.10 -3.75
CA LEU A 411 9.51 1.14 -3.34
C LEU A 411 10.00 -0.28 -3.61
N GLN A 412 10.19 -0.64 -4.87
CA GLN A 412 10.70 -1.93 -5.29
C GLN A 412 11.80 -1.76 -6.35
N ALA A 413 12.59 -2.82 -6.56
CA ALA A 413 13.56 -2.96 -7.65
C ALA A 413 13.71 -4.43 -8.02
N SER A 414 14.29 -4.71 -9.20
CA SER A 414 14.63 -6.07 -9.60
C SER A 414 15.97 -6.15 -10.35
N VAL A 415 16.67 -7.27 -10.16
CA VAL A 415 17.94 -7.63 -10.82
C VAL A 415 17.77 -8.97 -11.52
N TRP A 416 18.17 -9.03 -12.78
CA TRP A 416 18.02 -10.21 -13.63
C TRP A 416 19.39 -10.71 -14.09
N THR A 417 19.77 -11.90 -13.69
CA THR A 417 21.09 -12.52 -13.93
C THR A 417 21.01 -14.03 -13.76
N SER A 418 21.88 -14.77 -14.42
CA SER A 418 22.04 -16.21 -14.17
C SER A 418 22.89 -16.50 -12.94
N ASP A 419 23.76 -15.57 -12.54
CA ASP A 419 24.54 -15.62 -11.30
C ASP A 419 23.74 -15.04 -10.14
N VAL A 420 23.02 -15.90 -9.42
CA VAL A 420 22.14 -15.50 -8.30
C VAL A 420 22.92 -14.87 -7.15
N GLU A 421 24.15 -15.31 -6.87
CA GLU A 421 24.99 -14.74 -5.80
C GLU A 421 25.41 -13.31 -6.15
N HIS A 422 25.81 -13.09 -7.41
CA HIS A 422 26.07 -11.76 -7.92
C HIS A 422 24.81 -10.89 -7.90
N GLY A 423 23.67 -11.44 -8.32
CA GLY A 423 22.36 -10.77 -8.25
C GLY A 423 21.99 -10.32 -6.83
N GLU A 424 22.20 -11.17 -5.82
CA GLU A 424 22.01 -10.83 -4.42
C GLU A 424 22.96 -9.71 -3.96
N ALA A 425 24.22 -9.77 -4.36
CA ALA A 425 25.20 -8.73 -4.01
C ALA A 425 24.83 -7.34 -4.61
N LEU A 426 24.32 -7.32 -5.85
CA LEU A 426 23.79 -6.09 -6.47
C LEU A 426 22.54 -5.61 -5.75
N ALA A 427 21.58 -6.52 -5.48
CA ALA A 427 20.30 -6.22 -4.83
C ALA A 427 20.50 -5.53 -3.47
N ARG A 428 21.47 -5.97 -2.66
CA ARG A 428 21.81 -5.38 -1.35
C ARG A 428 22.27 -3.92 -1.42
N ARG A 429 22.62 -3.42 -2.59
CA ARG A 429 23.12 -2.05 -2.83
C ARG A 429 22.06 -1.13 -3.43
N ILE A 430 20.93 -1.66 -3.82
CA ILE A 430 19.82 -0.88 -4.35
C ILE A 430 19.00 -0.28 -3.19
N GLN A 431 18.69 1.00 -3.30
CA GLN A 431 17.98 1.77 -2.27
C GLN A 431 16.46 1.68 -2.45
N ALA A 432 15.93 0.48 -2.27
CA ALA A 432 14.49 0.20 -2.30
C ALA A 432 14.07 -0.65 -1.09
N GLY A 433 12.82 -0.54 -0.70
CA GLY A 433 12.28 -1.31 0.42
C GLY A 433 12.20 -2.80 0.14
N VAL A 434 12.03 -3.18 -1.14
CA VAL A 434 12.07 -4.56 -1.62
C VAL A 434 12.94 -4.64 -2.87
N VAL A 435 13.77 -5.68 -2.97
CA VAL A 435 14.52 -6.00 -4.19
C VAL A 435 14.36 -7.48 -4.50
N CYS A 436 13.92 -7.77 -5.72
CA CYS A 436 13.79 -9.13 -6.23
C CYS A 436 14.99 -9.51 -7.10
N VAL A 437 15.39 -10.78 -7.11
CA VAL A 437 16.35 -11.35 -8.07
C VAL A 437 15.61 -12.32 -8.96
N ASN A 438 15.65 -12.11 -10.27
CA ASN A 438 14.97 -12.90 -11.30
C ASN A 438 13.43 -12.95 -11.17
N ASP A 439 12.86 -11.95 -10.52
CA ASP A 439 11.42 -11.74 -10.40
C ASP A 439 11.12 -10.25 -10.16
N ALA A 440 9.82 -9.86 -10.19
CA ALA A 440 9.32 -8.56 -9.78
C ALA A 440 7.86 -8.71 -9.29
N GLN A 441 7.36 -7.78 -8.49
CA GLN A 441 5.98 -7.71 -7.96
C GLN A 441 5.52 -8.92 -7.10
N ILE A 442 6.03 -10.14 -7.32
CA ILE A 442 5.60 -11.36 -6.60
C ILE A 442 5.82 -11.26 -5.08
N ASN A 443 6.78 -10.43 -4.65
CA ASN A 443 7.01 -10.09 -3.24
C ASN A 443 5.76 -9.57 -2.53
N TYR A 444 4.81 -8.97 -3.27
CA TYR A 444 3.56 -8.49 -2.71
C TYR A 444 2.67 -9.63 -2.18
N THR A 445 2.79 -10.82 -2.75
CA THR A 445 2.08 -12.02 -2.28
C THR A 445 2.78 -12.72 -1.11
N ALA A 446 4.05 -12.37 -0.84
CA ALA A 446 4.84 -12.92 0.26
C ALA A 446 4.50 -12.24 1.60
N LEU A 447 3.31 -12.49 2.14
CA LEU A 447 2.74 -11.83 3.31
C LEU A 447 3.56 -11.94 4.61
N ASN A 448 4.51 -12.85 4.68
CA ASN A 448 5.46 -12.99 5.78
C ASN A 448 6.72 -12.11 5.62
N LEU A 449 6.94 -11.53 4.42
CA LEU A 449 8.05 -10.64 4.14
C LEU A 449 7.58 -9.18 4.26
N PRO A 450 8.21 -8.34 5.13
CA PRO A 450 7.85 -6.94 5.22
C PRO A 450 8.02 -6.24 3.87
N MET A 451 7.05 -5.39 3.53
CA MET A 451 7.06 -4.51 2.37
C MET A 451 6.84 -3.07 2.81
N GLY A 452 7.58 -2.13 2.26
CA GLY A 452 7.41 -0.70 2.52
C GLY A 452 8.39 0.13 1.73
N GLY A 453 8.04 1.36 1.43
CA GLY A 453 8.85 2.26 0.62
C GLY A 453 9.97 2.92 1.42
N TRP A 454 11.12 3.10 0.77
CA TRP A 454 12.19 3.99 1.19
C TRP A 454 12.05 5.35 0.52
N LYS A 455 12.83 6.33 0.92
CA LYS A 455 12.83 7.69 0.36
C LYS A 455 11.41 8.29 0.38
N THR A 456 10.90 8.74 -0.78
CA THR A 456 9.54 9.31 -0.89
C THR A 456 8.46 8.28 -1.20
N SER A 457 8.80 6.99 -1.24
CA SER A 457 7.85 5.91 -1.56
C SER A 457 7.05 5.41 -0.35
N GLY A 458 7.36 5.87 0.85
CA GLY A 458 6.52 5.50 1.98
C GLY A 458 7.14 5.69 3.35
N MET A 459 6.36 5.34 4.37
CA MET A 459 6.74 5.36 5.78
C MET A 459 6.06 4.22 6.52
N GLY A 460 6.85 3.36 7.14
CA GLY A 460 6.37 2.13 7.77
C GLY A 460 6.43 0.94 6.85
N THR A 461 5.74 -0.13 7.23
CA THR A 461 5.73 -1.39 6.46
C THR A 461 4.35 -2.01 6.42
N ARG A 462 4.07 -2.71 5.33
CA ARG A 462 2.97 -3.66 5.15
C ARG A 462 3.54 -5.07 5.31
N HIS A 463 2.74 -6.06 5.61
CA HIS A 463 3.12 -7.46 5.76
C HIS A 463 4.06 -7.77 6.94
N GLY A 464 4.34 -9.04 7.17
CA GLY A 464 5.16 -9.50 8.28
C GLY A 464 4.68 -9.03 9.66
N SER A 465 5.53 -9.15 10.66
CA SER A 465 5.20 -8.69 12.02
C SER A 465 5.00 -7.18 12.10
N GLY A 466 5.77 -6.40 11.33
CA GLY A 466 5.62 -4.93 11.25
C GLY A 466 4.26 -4.51 10.71
N GLY A 467 3.74 -5.25 9.72
CA GLY A 467 2.45 -4.96 9.08
C GLY A 467 1.23 -5.05 9.99
N ILE A 468 1.28 -5.88 11.04
CA ILE A 468 0.21 -5.93 12.03
C ILE A 468 0.53 -5.11 13.30
N ARG A 469 1.80 -5.07 13.75
CA ARG A 469 2.21 -4.35 14.96
C ARG A 469 1.99 -2.84 14.84
N LYS A 470 1.99 -2.28 13.63
CA LYS A 470 1.68 -0.87 13.39
C LYS A 470 0.27 -0.46 13.88
N TYR A 471 -0.64 -1.41 13.98
CA TYR A 471 -1.99 -1.21 14.50
C TYR A 471 -2.12 -1.50 16.01
N THR A 472 -1.00 -1.48 16.75
CA THR A 472 -0.96 -1.74 18.19
C THR A 472 -0.19 -0.66 18.93
N LYS A 473 -0.56 -0.48 20.21
CA LYS A 473 0.21 0.28 21.21
C LYS A 473 1.11 -0.69 21.97
N ILE A 474 2.41 -0.40 22.02
CA ILE A 474 3.36 -1.19 22.79
C ILE A 474 3.23 -0.81 24.26
N GLN A 475 2.97 -1.80 25.12
CA GLN A 475 2.93 -1.64 26.57
C GLN A 475 4.05 -2.45 27.22
N SER A 476 4.93 -1.80 27.98
CA SER A 476 5.97 -2.45 28.74
C SER A 476 5.48 -2.76 30.15
N LEU A 477 5.53 -4.03 30.55
CA LEU A 477 5.17 -4.48 31.88
C LEU A 477 6.45 -4.91 32.61
N LEU A 478 6.68 -4.30 33.79
CA LEU A 478 7.72 -4.70 34.73
C LEU A 478 7.05 -5.21 36.01
N ILE A 479 7.19 -6.51 36.29
CA ILE A 479 6.50 -7.17 37.39
C ILE A 479 7.54 -7.62 38.41
N THR A 480 7.50 -7.05 39.62
CA THR A 480 8.31 -7.46 40.75
C THR A 480 7.54 -8.52 41.54
N ARG A 481 7.93 -9.80 41.41
CA ARG A 481 7.24 -10.92 42.10
C ARG A 481 7.57 -10.99 43.60
N ARG A 482 8.79 -10.59 43.98
CA ARG A 482 9.26 -10.56 45.38
C ARG A 482 9.86 -9.20 45.63
N ALA A 483 9.09 -8.32 46.23
CA ALA A 483 9.54 -6.97 46.58
C ALA A 483 10.17 -6.97 47.95
N LEU A 484 11.28 -6.26 48.10
CA LEU A 484 11.84 -5.91 49.40
C LEU A 484 10.93 -4.87 50.06
N LYS A 485 10.86 -4.87 51.42
CA LYS A 485 10.15 -3.79 52.13
C LYS A 485 10.66 -2.40 51.75
N ARG A 486 11.95 -2.32 51.38
CA ARG A 486 12.63 -1.11 50.90
C ARG A 486 13.79 -1.50 50.01
N GLU A 487 13.77 -0.99 48.78
CA GLU A 487 14.87 -1.17 47.84
C GLU A 487 16.08 -0.30 48.23
N PRO A 488 17.33 -0.70 47.92
CA PRO A 488 18.55 0.03 48.31
C PRO A 488 18.62 1.48 47.81
N PHE A 489 17.83 1.86 46.83
CA PHE A 489 17.75 3.20 46.23
C PHE A 489 16.58 4.04 46.76
N MET A 490 15.74 3.51 47.67
CA MET A 490 14.62 4.24 48.26
C MET A 490 15.04 5.08 49.45
N PHE A 491 14.27 6.13 49.77
CA PHE A 491 14.49 6.99 50.93
C PHE A 491 14.38 6.24 52.29
N PRO A 492 15.10 6.75 53.35
CA PRO A 492 16.04 7.84 53.32
C PRO A 492 17.41 7.43 52.76
N TYR A 493 18.10 8.36 52.08
CA TYR A 493 19.45 8.11 51.60
C TYR A 493 20.48 8.11 52.76
N THR A 494 21.37 7.13 52.77
CA THR A 494 22.47 7.06 53.71
C THR A 494 23.80 6.96 52.96
N ALA A 495 24.86 7.52 53.55
CA ALA A 495 26.22 7.45 52.99
C ALA A 495 26.69 6.00 52.77
N ARG A 496 26.22 5.05 53.58
CA ARG A 496 26.52 3.61 53.43
C ARG A 496 25.86 3.03 52.21
N GLN A 497 24.57 3.31 51.98
CA GLN A 497 23.83 2.85 50.78
C GLN A 497 24.44 3.42 49.53
N THR A 498 24.77 4.71 49.49
CA THR A 498 25.39 5.36 48.32
C THR A 498 26.74 4.72 47.97
N ARG A 499 27.57 4.40 49.00
CA ARG A 499 28.86 3.70 48.78
C ARG A 499 28.66 2.28 48.25
N LEU A 500 27.68 1.53 48.77
CA LEU A 500 27.35 0.19 48.28
C LEU A 500 26.85 0.21 46.86
N LEU A 501 25.95 1.12 46.49
CA LEU A 501 25.50 1.29 45.13
C LEU A 501 26.63 1.64 44.15
N ARG A 502 27.54 2.53 44.58
CA ARG A 502 28.73 2.86 43.76
C ARG A 502 29.65 1.65 43.58
N ALA A 503 29.89 0.86 44.64
CA ALA A 503 30.67 -0.37 44.55
C ALA A 503 30.00 -1.40 43.63
N PHE A 504 28.66 -1.55 43.71
CA PHE A 504 27.88 -2.41 42.82
C PHE A 504 28.02 -1.98 41.36
N PHE A 505 27.87 -0.70 41.04
CA PHE A 505 28.06 -0.20 39.69
C PHE A 505 29.47 -0.43 39.16
N LYS A 506 30.49 -0.23 39.98
CA LYS A 506 31.87 -0.55 39.61
C LYS A 506 32.07 -2.04 39.34
N LEU A 507 31.44 -2.92 40.13
CA LEU A 507 31.54 -4.37 39.95
C LEU A 507 30.85 -4.82 38.65
N VAL A 508 29.66 -4.28 38.36
CA VAL A 508 28.82 -4.69 37.26
C VAL A 508 29.29 -4.09 35.93
N TYR A 509 29.59 -2.80 35.92
CA TYR A 509 29.89 -2.05 34.70
C TYR A 509 31.39 -1.71 34.55
N GLY A 510 32.16 -1.80 35.63
CA GLY A 510 33.60 -1.50 35.65
C GLY A 510 34.49 -2.62 35.06
N ARG A 511 33.90 -3.79 34.71
CA ARG A 511 34.58 -4.89 34.03
C ARG A 511 34.46 -4.81 32.50
N GLY A 512 34.26 -3.62 31.94
CA GLY A 512 34.37 -3.40 30.52
C GLY A 512 35.73 -3.89 30.03
N LYS A 513 35.76 -4.69 28.97
CA LYS A 513 36.98 -5.09 28.27
C LYS A 513 37.82 -3.82 28.05
N ARG A 514 39.05 -3.82 28.56
CA ARG A 514 40.08 -2.93 28.05
C ARG A 514 40.41 -3.45 26.66
N ASP A 515 39.92 -2.78 25.64
CA ASP A 515 40.40 -2.97 24.27
C ASP A 515 41.82 -2.40 24.19
#